data_6d1e9dddef44b7e7eb1a002ea4fec719
#
_entry.id   6d1e9dddef44b7e7eb1a002ea4fec719
#
_cell.length_a   1.000
_cell.length_b   1.000
_cell.length_c   1.000
_cell.angle_alpha   90.00
_cell.angle_beta   90.00
_cell.angle_gamma   90.00
#
_symmetry.space_group_name_H-M   'P 1'
#
loop_
_entity.id
_entity.type
_entity.pdbx_description
1 polymer ?
#
loop_
_entity_poly.entity_id
_entity_poly.type
_entity_poly.pdbx_seq_one_letter_code
_entity_poly.pdbx_strand_id
1 'polypeptide(L)'
;MSLEAVKIDLHRRLALAADISELRELRAEVADRFGPMPVAVENLFAIQEARLLAAELGADVVAFRGGKLTVSPVVLGSSEVRELKSRYPRALYTVASREVSCRLDVSGGGERPHMHNVVQILDAILETRRIVAA
;
A
#
# COMPACT_ATOMS: atom_id res chain seq x y z
N MET A 1 -25.61 -7.72 16.66
CA MET A 1 -25.14 -6.64 15.77
C MET A 1 -25.18 -7.13 14.32
N SER A 2 -25.83 -6.39 13.43
CA SER A 2 -25.88 -6.83 12.03
C SER A 2 -24.51 -6.60 11.36
N LEU A 3 -24.17 -7.46 10.42
CA LEU A 3 -22.93 -7.35 9.65
C LEU A 3 -22.83 -6.01 8.93
N GLU A 4 -23.97 -5.50 8.44
CA GLU A 4 -24.00 -4.21 7.73
C GLU A 4 -23.70 -3.02 8.65
N ALA A 5 -24.21 -3.03 9.88
CA ALA A 5 -23.93 -1.97 10.86
C ALA A 5 -22.43 -1.94 11.19
N VAL A 6 -21.83 -3.12 11.35
CA VAL A 6 -20.38 -3.24 11.60
C VAL A 6 -19.57 -2.69 10.42
N LYS A 7 -20.00 -3.01 9.18
CA LYS A 7 -19.33 -2.51 7.97
C LYS A 7 -19.39 -0.99 7.86
N ILE A 8 -20.54 -0.40 8.14
CA ILE A 8 -20.72 1.06 8.06
C ILE A 8 -19.82 1.76 9.08
N ASP A 9 -19.81 1.27 10.32
CA ASP A 9 -18.96 1.82 11.37
C ASP A 9 -17.48 1.68 11.01
N LEU A 10 -17.08 0.52 10.50
CA LEU A 10 -15.73 0.25 10.08
C LEU A 10 -15.29 1.20 8.95
N HIS A 11 -16.11 1.39 7.92
CA HIS A 11 -15.82 2.33 6.84
C HIS A 11 -15.58 3.74 7.36
N ARG A 12 -16.43 4.17 8.28
CA ARG A 12 -16.30 5.51 8.89
C ARG A 12 -14.98 5.64 9.66
N ARG A 13 -14.66 4.65 10.47
CA ARG A 13 -13.43 4.65 11.28
C ARG A 13 -12.17 4.56 10.40
N LEU A 14 -12.22 3.77 9.32
CA LEU A 14 -11.13 3.69 8.34
C LEU A 14 -10.88 5.05 7.69
N ALA A 15 -11.95 5.73 7.28
CA ALA A 15 -11.85 7.04 6.65
C ALA A 15 -11.29 8.11 7.60
N LEU A 16 -11.50 7.96 8.90
CA LEU A 16 -11.02 8.90 9.91
C LEU A 16 -9.59 8.60 10.37
N ALA A 17 -9.03 7.44 10.05
CA ALA A 17 -7.65 7.12 10.40
C ALA A 17 -6.70 8.08 9.68
N ALA A 18 -5.95 8.87 10.44
CA ALA A 18 -5.09 9.92 9.90
C ALA A 18 -3.70 9.40 9.51
N ASP A 19 -3.26 8.31 10.10
CA ASP A 19 -1.94 7.74 9.84
C ASP A 19 -1.95 6.21 9.97
N ILE A 20 -0.82 5.61 9.59
CA ILE A 20 -0.65 4.15 9.61
C ILE A 20 -0.79 3.57 11.01
N SER A 21 -0.32 4.28 12.02
CA SER A 21 -0.39 3.85 13.42
C SER A 21 -1.84 3.67 13.87
N GLU A 22 -2.68 4.67 13.61
CA GLU A 22 -4.11 4.60 13.91
C GLU A 22 -4.79 3.47 13.15
N LEU A 23 -4.42 3.27 11.90
CA LEU A 23 -4.97 2.21 11.07
C LEU A 23 -4.63 0.83 11.64
N ARG A 24 -3.39 0.64 12.07
CA ARG A 24 -2.93 -0.62 12.67
C ARG A 24 -3.62 -0.90 14.00
N GLU A 25 -3.84 0.12 14.79
CA GLU A 25 -4.60 0.02 16.05
C GLU A 25 -6.04 -0.43 15.78
N LEU A 26 -6.68 0.17 14.79
CA LEU A 26 -8.03 -0.20 14.39
C LEU A 26 -8.09 -1.65 13.91
N ARG A 27 -7.11 -2.07 13.11
CA ARG A 27 -7.03 -3.46 12.62
C ARG A 27 -6.91 -4.45 13.78
N ALA A 28 -6.05 -4.15 14.74
CA ALA A 28 -5.87 -4.99 15.92
C ALA A 28 -7.16 -5.08 16.75
N GLU A 29 -7.85 -3.97 16.92
CA GLU A 29 -9.14 -3.92 17.62
C GLU A 29 -10.20 -4.79 16.94
N VAL A 30 -10.31 -4.67 15.62
CA VAL A 30 -11.28 -5.46 14.84
C VAL A 30 -10.95 -6.95 14.92
N ALA A 31 -9.67 -7.32 14.78
CA ALA A 31 -9.22 -8.70 14.86
C ALA A 31 -9.50 -9.29 16.25
N ASP A 32 -9.29 -8.50 17.30
CA ASP A 32 -9.53 -8.92 18.68
C ASP A 32 -11.02 -9.14 18.97
N ARG A 33 -11.88 -8.26 18.44
CA ARG A 33 -13.32 -8.32 18.68
C ARG A 33 -14.05 -9.39 17.85
N PHE A 34 -13.65 -9.56 16.60
CA PHE A 34 -14.39 -10.36 15.61
C PHE A 34 -13.62 -11.58 15.12
N GLY A 35 -12.37 -11.76 15.57
CA GLY A 35 -11.52 -12.85 15.11
C GLY A 35 -10.99 -12.65 13.69
N PRO A 36 -10.73 -13.73 12.95
CA PRO A 36 -10.16 -13.62 11.60
C PRO A 36 -11.06 -12.77 10.69
N MET A 37 -10.44 -11.83 9.99
CA MET A 37 -11.16 -10.93 9.09
C MET A 37 -11.51 -11.60 7.78
N PRO A 38 -12.74 -11.39 7.25
CA PRO A 38 -13.05 -11.77 5.88
C PRO A 38 -12.15 -11.05 4.89
N VAL A 39 -11.90 -11.65 3.73
CA VAL A 39 -11.06 -11.07 2.68
C VAL A 39 -11.52 -9.67 2.29
N ALA A 40 -12.83 -9.45 2.21
CA ALA A 40 -13.38 -8.14 1.87
C ALA A 40 -12.98 -7.07 2.88
N VAL A 41 -12.95 -7.40 4.16
CA VAL A 41 -12.54 -6.47 5.23
C VAL A 41 -11.02 -6.21 5.16
N GLU A 42 -10.23 -7.24 4.96
CA GLU A 42 -8.78 -7.09 4.79
C GLU A 42 -8.44 -6.21 3.61
N ASN A 43 -9.17 -6.33 2.50
CA ASN A 43 -8.98 -5.49 1.32
C ASN A 43 -9.27 -4.02 1.63
N LEU A 44 -10.29 -3.73 2.44
CA LEU A 44 -10.58 -2.35 2.86
C LEU A 44 -9.43 -1.75 3.64
N PHE A 45 -8.87 -2.50 4.58
CA PHE A 45 -7.69 -2.05 5.33
C PHE A 45 -6.48 -1.84 4.41
N ALA A 46 -6.24 -2.76 3.49
CA ALA A 46 -5.12 -2.67 2.56
C ALA A 46 -5.24 -1.44 1.64
N ILE A 47 -6.44 -1.15 1.14
CA ILE A 47 -6.69 0.04 0.31
C ILE A 47 -6.38 1.32 1.10
N GLN A 48 -6.86 1.41 2.33
CA GLN A 48 -6.61 2.58 3.16
C GLN A 48 -5.13 2.70 3.53
N GLU A 49 -4.48 1.60 3.84
CA GLU A 49 -3.04 1.59 4.11
C GLU A 49 -2.25 2.07 2.89
N ALA A 50 -2.60 1.61 1.70
CA ALA A 50 -1.98 2.07 0.45
C ALA A 50 -2.14 3.59 0.26
N ARG A 51 -3.32 4.13 0.55
CA ARG A 51 -3.57 5.57 0.47
C ARG A 51 -2.70 6.37 1.44
N LEU A 52 -2.60 5.90 2.67
CA LEU A 52 -1.79 6.56 3.70
C LEU A 52 -0.30 6.50 3.38
N LEU A 53 0.18 5.36 2.89
CA LEU A 53 1.57 5.19 2.47
C LEU A 53 1.89 6.07 1.26
N ALA A 54 1.00 6.14 0.28
CA ALA A 54 1.17 7.01 -0.89
C ALA A 54 1.23 8.48 -0.47
N ALA A 55 0.38 8.90 0.45
CA ALA A 55 0.39 10.26 0.98
C ALA A 55 1.71 10.57 1.69
N GLU A 56 2.23 9.63 2.46
CA GLU A 56 3.51 9.78 3.15
C GLU A 56 4.68 9.88 2.16
N LEU A 57 4.60 9.18 1.04
CA LEU A 57 5.58 9.28 -0.05
C LEU A 57 5.45 10.59 -0.85
N GLY A 58 4.32 11.28 -0.74
CA GLY A 58 4.01 12.43 -1.57
C GLY A 58 3.53 12.05 -2.96
N ALA A 59 3.11 10.81 -3.16
CA ALA A 59 2.63 10.33 -4.45
C ALA A 59 1.17 10.71 -4.67
N ASP A 60 0.87 11.21 -5.86
CA ASP A 60 -0.48 11.59 -6.27
C ASP A 60 -1.19 10.46 -7.03
N VAL A 61 -0.41 9.59 -7.66
CA VAL A 61 -0.94 8.53 -8.52
C VAL A 61 -0.38 7.17 -8.08
N VAL A 62 -1.29 6.25 -7.82
CA VAL A 62 -0.97 4.83 -7.67
C VAL A 62 -1.90 4.10 -8.63
N ALA A 63 -1.37 3.64 -9.75
CA ALA A 63 -2.14 3.04 -10.82
C ALA A 63 -1.63 1.64 -11.16
N PHE A 64 -2.55 0.78 -11.58
CA PHE A 64 -2.21 -0.57 -12.03
C PHE A 64 -2.80 -0.78 -13.42
N ARG A 65 -1.93 -1.08 -14.39
CA ARG A 65 -2.32 -1.36 -15.77
C ARG A 65 -1.40 -2.41 -16.39
N GLY A 66 -1.99 -3.38 -17.06
CA GLY A 66 -1.23 -4.39 -17.79
C GLY A 66 -0.24 -5.16 -16.93
N GLY A 67 -0.59 -5.46 -15.70
CA GLY A 67 0.27 -6.16 -14.75
C GLY A 67 1.36 -5.29 -14.13
N LYS A 68 1.33 -3.99 -14.37
CA LYS A 68 2.36 -3.06 -13.90
C LYS A 68 1.77 -2.03 -12.93
N LEU A 69 2.34 -1.96 -11.73
CA LEU A 69 2.03 -0.94 -10.74
C LEU A 69 2.91 0.28 -11.01
N THR A 70 2.30 1.46 -10.99
CA THR A 70 2.98 2.74 -11.17
C THR A 70 2.66 3.66 -10.00
N VAL A 71 3.70 4.25 -9.41
CA VAL A 71 3.58 5.21 -8.29
C VAL A 71 4.33 6.47 -8.65
N SER A 72 3.67 7.62 -8.63
CA SER A 72 4.28 8.90 -8.98
C SER A 72 3.57 10.10 -8.32
N PRO A 73 4.25 11.22 -8.06
CA PRO A 73 5.71 11.37 -8.11
C PRO A 73 6.38 10.76 -6.88
N VAL A 74 7.54 10.16 -7.07
CA VAL A 74 8.39 9.68 -5.96
C VAL A 74 9.81 10.17 -6.25
N VAL A 75 10.40 10.89 -5.31
CA VAL A 75 11.76 11.38 -5.45
C VAL A 75 12.71 10.40 -4.77
N LEU A 76 13.54 9.73 -5.56
CA LEU A 76 14.54 8.81 -5.07
C LEU A 76 15.92 9.17 -5.61
N GLY A 77 16.92 9.16 -4.73
CA GLY A 77 18.31 9.28 -5.12
C GLY A 77 18.87 7.94 -5.60
N SER A 78 20.09 7.96 -6.16
CA SER A 78 20.71 6.75 -6.71
C SER A 78 20.90 5.64 -5.66
N SER A 79 21.23 5.99 -4.43
CA SER A 79 21.38 5.02 -3.34
C SER A 79 20.05 4.38 -2.98
N GLU A 80 18.98 5.17 -2.97
CA GLU A 80 17.63 4.69 -2.70
C GLU A 80 17.13 3.76 -3.79
N VAL A 81 17.38 4.11 -5.05
CA VAL A 81 17.03 3.25 -6.20
C VAL A 81 17.76 1.92 -6.12
N ARG A 82 19.03 1.94 -5.77
CA ARG A 82 19.85 0.74 -5.62
C ARG A 82 19.29 -0.18 -4.52
N GLU A 83 18.94 0.40 -3.38
CA GLU A 83 18.35 -0.35 -2.27
C GLU A 83 17.01 -0.95 -2.65
N LEU A 84 16.16 -0.19 -3.34
CA LEU A 84 14.87 -0.67 -3.81
C LEU A 84 15.03 -1.85 -4.78
N LYS A 85 15.96 -1.76 -5.72
CA LYS A 85 16.23 -2.82 -6.68
C LYS A 85 16.79 -4.09 -6.03
N SER A 86 17.53 -3.95 -4.93
CA SER A 86 18.04 -5.12 -4.20
C SER A 86 16.90 -5.92 -3.56
N ARG A 87 15.83 -5.23 -3.15
CA ARG A 87 14.64 -5.87 -2.56
C ARG A 87 13.66 -6.34 -3.61
N TYR A 88 13.49 -5.54 -4.66
CA TYR A 88 12.56 -5.80 -5.76
C TYR A 88 13.27 -5.62 -7.09
N PRO A 89 13.93 -6.68 -7.60
CA PRO A 89 14.69 -6.60 -8.87
C PRO A 89 13.86 -6.16 -10.07
N ARG A 90 12.55 -6.35 -10.02
CA ARG A 90 11.63 -5.91 -11.08
C ARG A 90 11.23 -4.46 -11.00
N ALA A 91 11.58 -3.77 -9.91
CA ALA A 91 11.25 -2.36 -9.74
C ALA A 91 12.13 -1.50 -10.65
N LEU A 92 11.50 -0.55 -11.33
CA LEU A 92 12.16 0.41 -12.20
C LEU A 92 11.85 1.83 -11.71
N TYR A 93 12.86 2.70 -11.78
CA TYR A 93 12.68 4.10 -11.46
C TYR A 93 13.02 4.98 -12.66
N THR A 94 12.07 5.82 -13.06
CA THR A 94 12.26 6.77 -14.16
C THR A 94 12.47 8.16 -13.58
N VAL A 95 13.69 8.66 -13.69
CA VAL A 95 14.08 9.97 -13.10
C VAL A 95 13.27 11.11 -13.69
N ALA A 96 13.06 11.09 -15.00
CA ALA A 96 12.38 12.16 -15.71
C ALA A 96 10.94 12.38 -15.25
N SER A 97 10.20 11.29 -15.01
CA SER A 97 8.81 11.33 -14.56
C SER A 97 8.64 11.14 -13.07
N ARG A 98 9.74 10.89 -12.35
CA ARG A 98 9.73 10.56 -10.90
C ARG A 98 8.80 9.41 -10.60
N GLU A 99 8.86 8.38 -11.40
CA GLU A 99 7.93 7.28 -11.37
C GLU A 99 8.62 5.98 -10.96
N VAL A 100 8.04 5.31 -9.97
CA VAL A 100 8.42 3.94 -9.61
C VAL A 100 7.42 3.02 -10.28
N SER A 101 7.91 2.02 -11.00
CA SER A 101 7.05 1.01 -11.60
C SER A 101 7.56 -0.39 -11.25
N CYS A 102 6.63 -1.31 -11.06
CA CYS A 102 6.95 -2.69 -10.72
C CYS A 102 5.87 -3.62 -11.25
N ARG A 103 6.29 -4.72 -11.85
CA ARG A 103 5.35 -5.75 -12.26
C ARG A 103 4.89 -6.54 -11.06
N LEU A 104 3.58 -6.75 -10.96
CA LEU A 104 2.97 -7.56 -9.92
C LEU A 104 2.28 -8.75 -10.55
N ASP A 105 2.42 -9.90 -9.91
CA ASP A 105 1.71 -11.08 -10.33
C ASP A 105 0.22 -10.94 -10.03
N VAL A 106 -0.60 -11.27 -11.02
CA VAL A 106 -2.05 -11.27 -10.89
C VAL A 106 -2.48 -12.73 -10.77
N SER A 107 -2.85 -13.16 -9.57
CA SER A 107 -3.29 -14.52 -9.34
C SER A 107 -4.75 -14.70 -9.72
N GLY A 108 -5.10 -15.89 -10.23
CA GLY A 108 -6.48 -16.26 -10.50
C GLY A 108 -7.12 -15.65 -11.73
N GLY A 109 -6.33 -15.14 -12.68
CA GLY A 109 -6.83 -14.57 -13.93
C GLY A 109 -7.55 -13.23 -13.78
N GLY A 110 -7.47 -12.59 -12.63
CA GLY A 110 -8.02 -11.25 -12.39
C GLY A 110 -7.12 -10.17 -12.94
N GLU A 111 -7.69 -9.02 -13.28
CA GLU A 111 -6.93 -7.86 -13.75
C GLU A 111 -6.37 -7.01 -12.62
N ARG A 112 -6.74 -7.32 -11.37
CA ARG A 112 -6.32 -6.54 -10.20
C ARG A 112 -5.31 -7.29 -9.35
N PRO A 113 -4.26 -6.62 -8.87
CA PRO A 113 -3.31 -7.24 -7.95
C PRO A 113 -3.96 -7.39 -6.58
N HIS A 114 -3.40 -8.27 -5.76
CA HIS A 114 -3.72 -8.26 -4.35
C HIS A 114 -3.24 -6.95 -3.74
N MET A 115 -4.12 -6.24 -3.05
CA MET A 115 -3.77 -4.97 -2.39
C MET A 115 -2.63 -5.12 -1.40
N HIS A 116 -2.49 -6.30 -0.81
CA HIS A 116 -1.36 -6.61 0.06
C HIS A 116 -0.01 -6.42 -0.65
N ASN A 117 0.09 -6.84 -1.91
CA ASN A 117 1.32 -6.67 -2.70
C ASN A 117 1.59 -5.19 -3.00
N VAL A 118 0.55 -4.42 -3.26
CA VAL A 118 0.66 -2.96 -3.44
C VAL A 118 1.19 -2.31 -2.18
N VAL A 119 0.63 -2.65 -1.03
CA VAL A 119 1.05 -2.14 0.28
C VAL A 119 2.52 -2.49 0.55
N GLN A 120 2.94 -3.72 0.26
CA GLN A 120 4.32 -4.14 0.45
C GLN A 120 5.31 -3.30 -0.35
N ILE A 121 4.98 -2.99 -1.60
CA ILE A 121 5.85 -2.18 -2.45
C ILE A 121 5.93 -0.74 -1.94
N LEU A 122 4.80 -0.14 -1.59
CA LEU A 122 4.77 1.21 -1.03
C LEU A 122 5.57 1.30 0.27
N ASP A 123 5.39 0.32 1.14
CA ASP A 123 6.13 0.25 2.40
C ASP A 123 7.64 0.07 2.15
N ALA A 124 8.01 -0.74 1.16
CA ALA A 124 9.40 -0.93 0.77
C ALA A 124 10.05 0.37 0.28
N ILE A 125 9.33 1.18 -0.48
CA ILE A 125 9.83 2.48 -0.95
C ILE A 125 10.07 3.40 0.25
N LEU A 126 9.15 3.47 1.20
CA LEU A 126 9.32 4.26 2.42
C LEU A 126 10.48 3.76 3.26
N GLU A 127 10.61 2.46 3.42
CA GLU A 127 11.68 1.83 4.18
C GLU A 127 13.04 2.14 3.55
N THR A 128 13.12 2.10 2.23
CA THR A 128 14.31 2.47 1.47
C THR A 128 14.76 3.90 1.80
N ARG A 129 13.81 4.84 1.87
CA ARG A 129 14.10 6.22 2.25
C ARG A 129 14.64 6.32 3.68
N ARG A 130 14.06 5.57 4.60
CA ARG A 130 14.50 5.55 6.00
C ARG A 130 15.91 4.98 6.14
N ILE A 131 16.19 3.88 5.47
CA ILE A 131 17.49 3.21 5.51
C ILE A 131 18.58 4.11 4.96
N VAL A 132 18.35 4.75 3.82
CA VAL A 132 19.34 5.62 3.17
C VAL A 132 19.54 6.93 3.94
N ALA A 133 18.48 7.45 4.56
CA ALA A 133 18.53 8.68 5.34
C ALA A 133 19.17 8.49 6.73
N ALA A 134 19.25 7.26 7.20
CA ALA A 134 19.78 6.95 8.54
C ALA A 134 21.31 7.12 8.64
#